data_bbe2d43862e8f0a59462679602236b54
#
_entry.id   bbe2d43862e8f0a59462679602236b54
#
_cell.length_a   1.000
_cell.length_b   1.000
_cell.length_c   1.000
_cell.angle_alpha   90.00
_cell.angle_beta   90.00
_cell.angle_gamma   90.00
#
_symmetry.space_group_name_H-M   'P 1'
#
loop_
_entity.id
_entity.type
_entity.pdbx_description
1 polymer ?
#
loop_
_entity_poly.entity_id
_entity_poly.type
_entity_poly.pdbx_seq_one_letter_code
_entity_poly.pdbx_strand_id
1 'polypeptide(L)'
;MTKEEFQKLTQDVVLLDGATGSNLMAAGMPRGICTEAWIMEHKEVLQNLQKAYVEAGSQIVYAPTFGGNRYSLGLHGLQDKLAEMNHALVNISREAVGHKVYVAGDITTTGKMMEPAGDPTYEMAYETYCEQIKVLEDAGVDLIAAETMINIEETLAALDAAASVSSLPVMCTMTVEADGSIFSGGNAVEAAIALEGAGAVAVGINCSVGPDQLVSVVRNIKENVSIPVIAKPNAGMPTIDDQGNAIYSMDAKSFAEHMKVLIENGASVVGGCCGTTPEFIREISRSLGR
;
A
#
# COMPACT_ATOMS: atom_id res chain seq x y z
N MET A 1 3.43 -5.84 -15.86
CA MET A 1 2.94 -7.21 -15.49
C MET A 1 1.54 -7.39 -16.04
N THR A 2 1.16 -8.60 -16.50
CA THR A 2 -0.24 -8.92 -16.87
C THR A 2 -1.02 -9.48 -15.67
N LYS A 3 -2.35 -9.56 -15.79
CA LYS A 3 -3.19 -10.19 -14.75
C LYS A 3 -2.86 -11.69 -14.59
N GLU A 4 -2.53 -12.39 -15.69
CA GLU A 4 -2.12 -13.80 -15.68
C GLU A 4 -0.78 -14.00 -14.98
N GLU A 5 0.19 -13.09 -15.19
CA GLU A 5 1.46 -13.11 -14.48
C GLU A 5 1.27 -12.89 -12.99
N PHE A 6 0.39 -11.97 -12.59
CA PHE A 6 0.02 -11.74 -11.19
C PHE A 6 -0.64 -12.98 -10.57
N GLN A 7 -1.61 -13.61 -11.27
CA GLN A 7 -2.25 -14.85 -10.82
C GLN A 7 -1.25 -15.99 -10.63
N LYS A 8 -0.25 -16.09 -11.54
CA LYS A 8 0.82 -17.09 -11.39
C LYS A 8 1.72 -16.79 -10.19
N LEU A 9 2.07 -15.52 -9.96
CA LEU A 9 2.89 -15.11 -8.84
C LEU A 9 2.21 -15.44 -7.50
N THR A 10 0.90 -15.27 -7.40
CA THR A 10 0.08 -15.46 -6.20
C THR A 10 -0.39 -16.90 -5.97
N GLN A 11 0.10 -17.87 -6.74
CA GLN A 11 -0.07 -19.30 -6.41
C GLN A 11 0.69 -19.69 -5.15
N ASP A 12 1.77 -18.98 -4.84
CA ASP A 12 2.49 -19.02 -3.57
C ASP A 12 2.25 -17.73 -2.78
N VAL A 13 2.65 -17.72 -1.51
CA VAL A 13 2.62 -16.50 -0.69
C VAL A 13 3.59 -15.47 -1.27
N VAL A 14 3.09 -14.28 -1.60
CA VAL A 14 3.88 -13.15 -2.11
C VAL A 14 4.28 -12.24 -0.97
N LEU A 15 5.56 -11.89 -0.89
CA LEU A 15 6.07 -10.89 0.05
C LEU A 15 6.11 -9.50 -0.60
N LEU A 16 5.37 -8.59 -0.01
CA LEU A 16 5.46 -7.14 -0.24
C LEU A 16 6.62 -6.56 0.59
N ASP A 17 6.84 -5.27 0.46
CA ASP A 17 7.74 -4.53 1.34
C ASP A 17 7.08 -4.18 2.69
N GLY A 18 7.80 -3.38 3.48
CA GLY A 18 7.32 -2.80 4.72
C GLY A 18 7.10 -1.29 4.60
N ALA A 19 7.12 -0.60 5.74
CA ALA A 19 6.90 0.84 5.79
C ALA A 19 7.95 1.64 5.03
N THR A 20 7.51 2.64 4.28
CA THR A 20 8.38 3.68 3.73
C THR A 20 8.46 4.87 4.71
N GLY A 21 7.35 5.51 5.01
CA GLY A 21 7.32 6.78 5.77
C GLY A 21 7.99 6.71 7.14
N SER A 22 7.69 5.68 7.96
CA SER A 22 8.30 5.57 9.30
C SER A 22 9.81 5.34 9.24
N ASN A 23 10.32 4.61 8.24
CA ASN A 23 11.76 4.42 8.04
C ASN A 23 12.46 5.69 7.54
N LEU A 24 11.82 6.48 6.67
CA LEU A 24 12.34 7.78 6.25
C LEU A 24 12.41 8.77 7.41
N MET A 25 11.39 8.81 8.27
CA MET A 25 11.42 9.63 9.50
C MET A 25 12.54 9.19 10.44
N ALA A 26 12.76 7.89 10.63
CA ALA A 26 13.88 7.37 11.40
C ALA A 26 15.24 7.72 10.76
N ALA A 27 15.30 7.89 9.44
CA ALA A 27 16.48 8.35 8.70
C ALA A 27 16.64 9.88 8.68
N GLY A 28 15.79 10.63 9.37
CA GLY A 28 15.92 12.09 9.54
C GLY A 28 14.95 12.93 8.71
N MET A 29 13.97 12.32 8.04
CA MET A 29 12.93 13.10 7.34
C MET A 29 12.09 13.89 8.36
N PRO A 30 11.97 15.22 8.22
CA PRO A 30 11.13 16.03 9.09
C PRO A 30 9.64 15.70 8.91
N ARG A 31 8.84 16.00 9.94
CA ARG A 31 7.39 15.89 9.86
C ARG A 31 6.75 17.06 9.14
N GLY A 32 5.59 16.82 8.53
CA GLY A 32 4.77 17.88 7.93
C GLY A 32 5.30 18.44 6.61
N ILE A 33 6.28 17.79 6.01
CA ILE A 33 6.79 18.12 4.69
C ILE A 33 6.22 17.18 3.62
N CYS A 34 6.36 17.55 2.36
CA CYS A 34 6.06 16.65 1.25
C CYS A 34 7.08 15.51 1.21
N THR A 35 6.66 14.29 1.52
CA THR A 35 7.50 13.10 1.53
C THR A 35 8.13 12.86 0.17
N GLU A 36 7.36 13.00 -0.89
CA GLU A 36 7.77 12.81 -2.29
C GLU A 36 8.90 13.76 -2.69
N ALA A 37 8.76 15.04 -2.33
CA ALA A 37 9.79 16.05 -2.58
C ALA A 37 11.07 15.76 -1.78
N TRP A 38 10.94 15.37 -0.51
CA TRP A 38 12.09 15.02 0.32
C TRP A 38 12.86 13.81 -0.24
N ILE A 39 12.16 12.80 -0.72
CA ILE A 39 12.78 11.62 -1.34
C ILE A 39 13.57 12.01 -2.59
N MET A 40 13.07 12.91 -3.41
CA MET A 40 13.80 13.38 -4.60
C MET A 40 15.13 14.05 -4.25
N GLU A 41 15.20 14.72 -3.10
CA GLU A 41 16.42 15.34 -2.59
C GLU A 41 17.34 14.35 -1.85
N HIS A 42 16.80 13.24 -1.34
CA HIS A 42 17.51 12.24 -0.51
C HIS A 42 17.29 10.81 -1.06
N LYS A 43 17.41 10.66 -2.37
CA LYS A 43 17.09 9.40 -3.07
C LYS A 43 17.82 8.17 -2.55
N GLU A 44 19.06 8.35 -2.06
CA GLU A 44 19.86 7.25 -1.53
C GLU A 44 19.24 6.61 -0.30
N VAL A 45 18.50 7.39 0.52
CA VAL A 45 17.81 6.87 1.72
C VAL A 45 16.74 5.88 1.30
N LEU A 46 15.90 6.25 0.33
CA LEU A 46 14.89 5.35 -0.21
C LEU A 46 15.51 4.14 -0.91
N GLN A 47 16.51 4.36 -1.76
CA GLN A 47 17.17 3.29 -2.50
C GLN A 47 17.79 2.25 -1.58
N ASN A 48 18.43 2.67 -0.49
CA ASN A 48 18.99 1.77 0.51
C ASN A 48 17.89 0.98 1.24
N LEU A 49 16.77 1.63 1.58
CA LEU A 49 15.63 0.97 2.21
C LEU A 49 15.03 -0.11 1.28
N GLN A 50 14.77 0.22 0.02
CA GLN A 50 14.18 -0.72 -0.94
C GLN A 50 15.11 -1.90 -1.26
N LYS A 51 16.43 -1.65 -1.39
CA LYS A 51 17.42 -2.73 -1.50
C LYS A 51 17.37 -3.67 -0.30
N ALA A 52 17.27 -3.12 0.91
CA ALA A 52 17.18 -3.92 2.13
C ALA A 52 15.86 -4.73 2.20
N TYR A 53 14.74 -4.22 1.68
CA TYR A 53 13.50 -4.98 1.53
C TYR A 53 13.64 -6.13 0.53
N VAL A 54 14.27 -5.90 -0.62
CA VAL A 54 14.57 -6.96 -1.61
C VAL A 54 15.45 -8.03 -1.00
N GLU A 55 16.51 -7.65 -0.27
CA GLU A 55 17.41 -8.58 0.45
C GLU A 55 16.69 -9.35 1.57
N ALA A 56 15.62 -8.77 2.12
CA ALA A 56 14.75 -9.40 3.11
C ALA A 56 13.77 -10.41 2.51
N GLY A 57 13.58 -10.42 1.17
CA GLY A 57 12.74 -11.34 0.45
C GLY A 57 11.51 -10.74 -0.22
N SER A 58 11.35 -9.41 -0.22
CA SER A 58 10.24 -8.74 -0.93
C SER A 58 10.28 -9.06 -2.43
N GLN A 59 9.13 -9.41 -2.98
CA GLN A 59 8.94 -9.72 -4.41
C GLN A 59 8.27 -8.55 -5.15
N ILE A 60 7.58 -7.69 -4.40
CA ILE A 60 6.99 -6.44 -4.87
C ILE A 60 7.40 -5.34 -3.89
N VAL A 61 7.93 -4.24 -4.38
CA VAL A 61 8.16 -3.01 -3.61
C VAL A 61 7.26 -1.90 -4.12
N TYR A 62 6.85 -1.01 -3.26
CA TYR A 62 6.00 0.12 -3.62
C TYR A 62 6.87 1.33 -3.96
N ALA A 63 6.66 1.91 -5.14
CA ALA A 63 7.23 3.22 -5.44
C ALA A 63 6.66 4.26 -4.46
N PRO A 64 7.45 5.24 -4.01
CA PRO A 64 6.99 6.20 -3.00
C PRO A 64 6.09 7.29 -3.63
N THR A 65 5.07 6.88 -4.34
CA THR A 65 4.12 7.73 -5.07
C THR A 65 2.77 7.88 -4.34
N PHE A 66 2.72 7.42 -3.09
CA PHE A 66 1.55 7.43 -2.21
C PHE A 66 0.83 8.79 -2.20
N GLY A 67 1.54 9.89 -1.88
CA GLY A 67 1.01 11.25 -1.92
C GLY A 67 1.17 11.95 -3.28
N GLY A 68 1.43 11.20 -4.36
CA GLY A 68 1.70 11.74 -5.70
C GLY A 68 0.47 12.23 -6.47
N ASN A 69 -0.72 12.26 -5.87
CA ASN A 69 -1.92 12.79 -6.50
C ASN A 69 -2.04 14.32 -6.39
N ARG A 70 -2.89 14.91 -7.22
CA ARG A 70 -3.09 16.37 -7.31
C ARG A 70 -3.48 17.01 -5.98
N TYR A 71 -4.31 16.34 -5.17
CA TYR A 71 -4.77 16.88 -3.89
C TYR A 71 -3.65 16.90 -2.86
N SER A 72 -2.94 15.81 -2.68
CA SER A 72 -1.84 15.70 -1.70
C SER A 72 -0.68 16.63 -2.06
N LEU A 73 -0.26 16.65 -3.33
CA LEU A 73 0.76 17.59 -3.82
C LEU A 73 0.31 19.05 -3.70
N GLY A 74 -1.01 19.30 -3.88
CA GLY A 74 -1.61 20.63 -3.75
C GLY A 74 -1.48 21.23 -2.35
N LEU A 75 -1.43 20.42 -1.30
CA LEU A 75 -1.18 20.88 0.08
C LEU A 75 0.20 21.55 0.23
N HIS A 76 1.10 21.28 -0.70
CA HIS A 76 2.47 21.79 -0.73
C HIS A 76 2.73 22.72 -1.92
N GLY A 77 1.70 23.06 -2.71
CA GLY A 77 1.84 23.88 -3.92
C GLY A 77 2.58 23.19 -5.08
N LEU A 78 2.58 21.85 -5.09
CA LEU A 78 3.33 21.00 -6.04
C LEU A 78 2.44 20.27 -7.04
N GLN A 79 1.13 20.55 -7.09
CA GLN A 79 0.16 19.85 -7.95
C GLN A 79 0.53 19.90 -9.44
N ASP A 80 1.16 20.97 -9.90
CA ASP A 80 1.59 21.13 -11.29
C ASP A 80 2.85 20.31 -11.65
N LYS A 81 3.50 19.71 -10.64
CA LYS A 81 4.66 18.82 -10.80
C LYS A 81 4.31 17.35 -10.72
N LEU A 82 3.02 16.99 -10.71
CA LEU A 82 2.56 15.61 -10.54
C LEU A 82 3.28 14.65 -11.47
N ALA A 83 3.30 14.92 -12.76
CA ALA A 83 3.93 14.03 -13.74
C ALA A 83 5.44 13.90 -13.52
N GLU A 84 6.15 15.04 -13.36
CA GLU A 84 7.59 15.07 -13.10
C GLU A 84 7.96 14.26 -11.85
N MET A 85 7.21 14.47 -10.75
CA MET A 85 7.51 13.83 -9.46
C MET A 85 7.22 12.34 -9.49
N ASN A 86 6.07 11.90 -9.98
CA ASN A 86 5.76 10.48 -10.08
C ASN A 86 6.76 9.73 -10.97
N HIS A 87 7.15 10.29 -12.12
CA HIS A 87 8.22 9.71 -12.94
C HIS A 87 9.55 9.59 -12.21
N ALA A 88 9.97 10.66 -11.51
CA ALA A 88 11.23 10.65 -10.76
C ALA A 88 11.22 9.60 -9.65
N LEU A 89 10.11 9.48 -8.90
CA LEU A 89 9.97 8.55 -7.79
C LEU A 89 9.96 7.08 -8.25
N VAL A 90 9.27 6.78 -9.34
CA VAL A 90 9.30 5.44 -9.96
C VAL A 90 10.72 5.10 -10.44
N ASN A 91 11.40 6.05 -11.07
CA ASN A 91 12.78 5.86 -11.52
C ASN A 91 13.74 5.60 -10.36
N ILE A 92 13.61 6.33 -9.23
CA ILE A 92 14.41 6.09 -8.03
C ILE A 92 14.23 4.66 -7.52
N SER A 93 12.98 4.16 -7.49
CA SER A 93 12.71 2.77 -7.11
C SER A 93 13.30 1.78 -8.11
N ARG A 94 13.13 2.03 -9.42
CA ARG A 94 13.67 1.15 -10.47
C ARG A 94 15.20 1.11 -10.46
N GLU A 95 15.87 2.24 -10.20
CA GLU A 95 17.33 2.29 -9.99
C GLU A 95 17.78 1.47 -8.78
N ALA A 96 16.96 1.45 -7.71
CA ALA A 96 17.28 0.70 -6.49
C ALA A 96 17.20 -0.82 -6.70
N VAL A 97 16.13 -1.30 -7.33
CA VAL A 97 15.80 -2.74 -7.35
C VAL A 97 15.98 -3.40 -8.74
N GLY A 98 16.13 -2.60 -9.79
CA GLY A 98 16.23 -3.11 -11.18
C GLY A 98 14.99 -3.89 -11.59
N HIS A 99 15.19 -5.03 -12.23
CA HIS A 99 14.14 -5.96 -12.64
C HIS A 99 14.14 -7.25 -11.80
N LYS A 100 14.75 -7.22 -10.62
CA LYS A 100 14.81 -8.39 -9.72
C LYS A 100 13.46 -8.65 -9.04
N VAL A 101 12.71 -7.60 -8.81
CA VAL A 101 11.37 -7.61 -8.19
C VAL A 101 10.46 -6.66 -8.95
N TYR A 102 9.17 -6.76 -8.71
CA TYR A 102 8.18 -5.85 -9.28
C TYR A 102 8.11 -4.54 -8.50
N VAL A 103 7.80 -3.45 -9.20
CA VAL A 103 7.58 -2.13 -8.63
C VAL A 103 6.11 -1.76 -8.81
N ALA A 104 5.38 -1.63 -7.71
CA ALA A 104 4.00 -1.16 -7.71
C ALA A 104 3.97 0.37 -7.70
N GLY A 105 3.16 0.98 -8.56
CA GLY A 105 2.77 2.37 -8.42
C GLY A 105 1.80 2.50 -7.25
N ASP A 106 2.20 3.22 -6.22
CA ASP A 106 1.43 3.35 -4.99
C ASP A 106 0.51 4.57 -5.07
N ILE A 107 -0.79 4.35 -4.90
CA ILE A 107 -1.82 5.39 -4.83
C ILE A 107 -2.64 5.24 -3.56
N THR A 108 -3.16 6.34 -3.05
CA THR A 108 -3.96 6.35 -1.82
C THR A 108 -5.16 7.29 -1.95
N THR A 109 -5.98 7.34 -0.90
CA THR A 109 -7.10 8.29 -0.80
C THR A 109 -6.67 9.73 -1.08
N THR A 110 -7.58 10.53 -1.63
CA THR A 110 -7.40 11.99 -1.78
C THR A 110 -7.27 12.70 -0.42
N GLY A 111 -7.53 12.00 0.68
CA GLY A 111 -7.58 12.55 2.02
C GLY A 111 -8.81 13.41 2.31
N LYS A 112 -9.78 13.40 1.41
CA LYS A 112 -11.03 14.15 1.53
C LYS A 112 -12.22 13.22 1.70
N MET A 113 -13.20 13.66 2.45
CA MET A 113 -14.49 12.96 2.54
C MET A 113 -15.25 13.13 1.21
N MET A 114 -15.72 12.01 0.65
CA MET A 114 -16.58 12.04 -0.55
C MET A 114 -17.95 12.66 -0.25
N GLU A 115 -18.66 13.14 -1.28
CA GLU A 115 -20.05 13.55 -1.16
C GLU A 115 -20.91 12.42 -0.54
N PRO A 116 -21.94 12.77 0.27
CA PRO A 116 -22.40 14.11 0.64
C PRO A 116 -21.68 14.69 1.87
N ALA A 117 -20.69 14.02 2.44
CA ALA A 117 -20.01 14.44 3.66
C ALA A 117 -18.87 15.45 3.40
N GLY A 118 -18.37 15.51 2.18
CA GLY A 118 -17.32 16.42 1.75
C GLY A 118 -17.51 16.89 0.31
N ASP A 119 -16.44 17.46 -0.29
CA ASP A 119 -16.50 18.10 -1.60
C ASP A 119 -16.29 17.16 -2.82
N PRO A 120 -15.38 16.14 -2.78
CA PRO A 120 -15.14 15.35 -3.97
C PRO A 120 -16.33 14.50 -4.36
N THR A 121 -16.81 14.68 -5.60
CA THR A 121 -17.72 13.73 -6.25
C THR A 121 -16.96 12.49 -6.71
N TYR A 122 -17.69 11.43 -7.04
CA TYR A 122 -17.12 10.25 -7.69
C TYR A 122 -16.30 10.62 -8.94
N GLU A 123 -16.84 11.50 -9.80
CA GLU A 123 -16.18 11.96 -11.02
C GLU A 123 -14.85 12.67 -10.73
N MET A 124 -14.82 13.54 -9.72
CA MET A 124 -13.58 14.24 -9.33
C MET A 124 -12.51 13.28 -8.81
N ALA A 125 -12.90 12.26 -8.05
CA ALA A 125 -12.00 11.21 -7.61
C ALA A 125 -11.48 10.39 -8.80
N TYR A 126 -12.37 9.96 -9.70
CA TYR A 126 -12.05 9.26 -10.93
C TYR A 126 -11.04 10.03 -11.79
N GLU A 127 -11.27 11.32 -12.06
CA GLU A 127 -10.35 12.15 -12.84
C GLU A 127 -8.97 12.27 -12.17
N THR A 128 -8.94 12.39 -10.84
CA THR A 128 -7.70 12.47 -10.06
C THR A 128 -6.87 11.20 -10.21
N TYR A 129 -7.51 10.04 -10.11
CA TYR A 129 -6.82 8.75 -10.28
C TYR A 129 -6.42 8.50 -11.73
N CYS A 130 -7.24 8.90 -12.71
CA CYS A 130 -6.87 8.82 -14.13
C CYS A 130 -5.55 9.58 -14.39
N GLU A 131 -5.39 10.77 -13.83
CA GLU A 131 -4.20 11.59 -14.00
C GLU A 131 -2.96 10.87 -13.43
N GLN A 132 -3.02 10.40 -12.19
CA GLN A 132 -1.87 9.77 -11.54
C GLN A 132 -1.53 8.42 -12.16
N ILE A 133 -2.53 7.55 -12.36
CA ILE A 133 -2.32 6.18 -12.86
C ILE A 133 -1.71 6.21 -14.27
N LYS A 134 -2.16 7.11 -15.14
CA LYS A 134 -1.58 7.26 -16.47
C LYS A 134 -0.09 7.60 -16.41
N VAL A 135 0.29 8.50 -15.52
CA VAL A 135 1.70 8.87 -15.32
C VAL A 135 2.50 7.71 -14.76
N LEU A 136 1.93 6.93 -13.83
CA LEU A 136 2.59 5.76 -13.24
C LEU A 136 2.82 4.66 -14.29
N GLU A 137 1.85 4.38 -15.17
CA GLU A 137 2.03 3.43 -16.27
C GLU A 137 3.10 3.92 -17.24
N ASP A 138 3.07 5.19 -17.64
CA ASP A 138 4.09 5.80 -18.51
C ASP A 138 5.50 5.76 -17.87
N ALA A 139 5.58 5.86 -16.54
CA ALA A 139 6.83 5.74 -15.78
C ALA A 139 7.35 4.29 -15.67
N GLY A 140 6.55 3.30 -16.06
CA GLY A 140 6.95 1.90 -16.17
C GLY A 140 6.85 1.11 -14.87
N VAL A 141 5.82 1.36 -14.05
CA VAL A 141 5.47 0.47 -12.93
C VAL A 141 4.92 -0.86 -13.45
N ASP A 142 5.02 -1.91 -12.68
CA ASP A 142 4.57 -3.25 -13.08
C ASP A 142 3.09 -3.51 -12.75
N LEU A 143 2.57 -2.84 -11.72
CA LEU A 143 1.18 -2.92 -11.25
C LEU A 143 0.84 -1.67 -10.45
N ILE A 144 -0.43 -1.50 -10.11
CA ILE A 144 -0.91 -0.43 -9.22
C ILE A 144 -1.31 -1.03 -7.86
N ALA A 145 -0.95 -0.33 -6.79
CA ALA A 145 -1.42 -0.60 -5.43
C ALA A 145 -2.24 0.61 -4.93
N ALA A 146 -3.54 0.45 -4.78
CA ALA A 146 -4.40 1.40 -4.10
C ALA A 146 -4.43 1.02 -2.61
N GLU A 147 -3.58 1.67 -1.80
CA GLU A 147 -3.43 1.29 -0.39
C GLU A 147 -3.94 2.38 0.57
N THR A 148 -4.26 1.95 1.79
CA THR A 148 -4.74 2.82 2.87
C THR A 148 -6.03 3.57 2.48
N MET A 149 -6.85 2.92 1.68
CA MET A 149 -8.13 3.47 1.26
C MET A 149 -9.10 3.46 2.44
N ILE A 150 -9.87 4.54 2.59
CA ILE A 150 -10.78 4.74 3.72
C ILE A 150 -12.25 4.82 3.30
N ASN A 151 -12.52 4.76 2.00
CA ASN A 151 -13.86 4.86 1.42
C ASN A 151 -14.00 3.90 0.24
N ILE A 152 -15.08 3.10 0.24
CA ILE A 152 -15.33 2.09 -0.80
C ILE A 152 -15.59 2.75 -2.16
N GLU A 153 -16.40 3.81 -2.20
CA GLU A 153 -16.73 4.51 -3.46
C GLU A 153 -15.50 5.18 -4.07
N GLU A 154 -14.65 5.79 -3.24
CA GLU A 154 -13.38 6.38 -3.70
C GLU A 154 -12.46 5.28 -4.29
N THR A 155 -12.41 4.11 -3.65
CA THR A 155 -11.60 2.99 -4.13
C THR A 155 -12.14 2.42 -5.45
N LEU A 156 -13.46 2.38 -5.61
CA LEU A 156 -14.11 2.00 -6.87
C LEU A 156 -13.78 3.01 -7.98
N ALA A 157 -13.79 4.32 -7.67
CA ALA A 157 -13.39 5.35 -8.64
C ALA A 157 -11.93 5.17 -9.09
N ALA A 158 -11.02 4.75 -8.19
CA ALA A 158 -9.64 4.44 -8.54
C ALA A 158 -9.53 3.20 -9.45
N LEU A 159 -10.34 2.16 -9.23
CA LEU A 159 -10.40 0.98 -10.10
C LEU A 159 -10.97 1.31 -11.48
N ASP A 160 -12.05 2.07 -11.55
CA ASP A 160 -12.65 2.51 -12.81
C ASP A 160 -11.67 3.39 -13.60
N ALA A 161 -10.95 4.28 -12.91
CA ALA A 161 -9.88 5.08 -13.49
C ALA A 161 -8.79 4.18 -14.10
N ALA A 162 -8.30 3.22 -13.32
CA ALA A 162 -7.27 2.29 -13.78
C ALA A 162 -7.74 1.50 -15.02
N ALA A 163 -8.97 0.99 -14.99
CA ALA A 163 -9.53 0.25 -16.12
C ALA A 163 -9.69 1.10 -17.41
N SER A 164 -9.84 2.43 -17.26
CA SER A 164 -10.03 3.32 -18.41
C SER A 164 -8.73 3.83 -19.02
N VAL A 165 -7.65 3.98 -18.24
CA VAL A 165 -6.40 4.60 -18.70
C VAL A 165 -5.19 3.68 -18.67
N SER A 166 -5.33 2.45 -18.16
CA SER A 166 -4.22 1.52 -17.95
C SER A 166 -4.61 0.07 -18.23
N SER A 167 -3.63 -0.76 -18.52
CA SER A 167 -3.78 -2.22 -18.62
C SER A 167 -3.21 -2.97 -17.41
N LEU A 168 -2.63 -2.26 -16.47
CA LEU A 168 -1.95 -2.82 -15.30
C LEU A 168 -2.92 -3.48 -14.32
N PRO A 169 -2.53 -4.58 -13.67
CA PRO A 169 -3.31 -5.14 -12.56
C PRO A 169 -3.32 -4.20 -11.37
N VAL A 170 -4.45 -4.15 -10.66
CA VAL A 170 -4.64 -3.27 -9.49
C VAL A 170 -4.91 -4.12 -8.26
N MET A 171 -4.10 -3.93 -7.22
CA MET A 171 -4.34 -4.43 -5.86
C MET A 171 -4.99 -3.33 -5.03
N CYS A 172 -5.95 -3.68 -4.17
CA CYS A 172 -6.63 -2.71 -3.30
C CYS A 172 -6.59 -3.13 -1.84
N THR A 173 -6.24 -2.19 -0.95
CA THR A 173 -6.33 -2.40 0.50
C THR A 173 -7.06 -1.26 1.20
N MET A 174 -7.95 -1.66 2.10
CA MET A 174 -8.68 -0.75 2.98
C MET A 174 -7.99 -0.62 4.33
N THR A 175 -8.07 0.55 4.91
CA THR A 175 -7.76 0.76 6.32
C THR A 175 -9.01 0.49 7.14
N VAL A 176 -8.91 -0.43 8.12
CA VAL A 176 -10.05 -0.90 8.92
C VAL A 176 -9.73 -0.90 10.41
N GLU A 177 -10.74 -0.83 11.24
CA GLU A 177 -10.62 -1.11 12.68
C GLU A 177 -10.45 -2.61 12.93
N ALA A 178 -10.14 -3.01 14.17
CA ALA A 178 -9.95 -4.41 14.56
C ALA A 178 -11.18 -5.32 14.32
N ASP A 179 -12.37 -4.75 14.29
CA ASP A 179 -13.62 -5.43 13.97
C ASP A 179 -13.92 -5.51 12.47
N GLY A 180 -13.07 -4.90 11.64
CA GLY A 180 -13.21 -4.84 10.18
C GLY A 180 -14.05 -3.68 9.66
N SER A 181 -14.53 -2.77 10.53
CA SER A 181 -15.27 -1.57 10.11
C SER A 181 -14.36 -0.57 9.39
N ILE A 182 -14.93 0.14 8.40
CA ILE A 182 -14.25 1.18 7.62
C ILE A 182 -14.69 2.55 8.13
N PHE A 183 -13.77 3.49 8.25
CA PHE A 183 -14.02 4.82 8.81
C PHE A 183 -15.19 5.56 8.14
N SER A 184 -15.34 5.48 6.83
CA SER A 184 -16.42 6.14 6.08
C SER A 184 -17.72 5.35 6.02
N GLY A 185 -17.78 4.20 6.69
CA GLY A 185 -18.93 3.27 6.67
C GLY A 185 -18.66 2.01 5.85
N GLY A 186 -19.47 0.98 6.12
CA GLY A 186 -19.25 -0.36 5.58
C GLY A 186 -18.16 -1.14 6.34
N ASN A 187 -17.75 -2.25 5.77
CA ASN A 187 -16.75 -3.14 6.37
C ASN A 187 -15.84 -3.77 5.31
N ALA A 188 -14.77 -4.41 5.79
CA ALA A 188 -13.74 -5.03 4.95
C ALA A 188 -14.29 -6.08 3.96
N VAL A 189 -15.32 -6.84 4.33
CA VAL A 189 -15.92 -7.88 3.48
C VAL A 189 -16.73 -7.23 2.36
N GLU A 190 -17.57 -6.25 2.69
CA GLU A 190 -18.34 -5.49 1.69
C GLU A 190 -17.40 -4.81 0.67
N ALA A 191 -16.32 -4.19 1.17
CA ALA A 191 -15.30 -3.60 0.30
C ALA A 191 -14.66 -4.66 -0.60
N ALA A 192 -14.20 -5.77 -0.04
CA ALA A 192 -13.52 -6.83 -0.79
C ALA A 192 -14.39 -7.40 -1.92
N ILE A 193 -15.68 -7.65 -1.65
CA ILE A 193 -16.65 -8.14 -2.65
C ILE A 193 -16.84 -7.09 -3.77
N ALA A 194 -17.04 -5.83 -3.40
CA ALA A 194 -17.24 -4.75 -4.36
C ALA A 194 -16.01 -4.54 -5.25
N LEU A 195 -14.81 -4.54 -4.66
CA LEU A 195 -13.55 -4.33 -5.37
C LEU A 195 -13.18 -5.53 -6.27
N GLU A 196 -13.43 -6.77 -5.83
CA GLU A 196 -13.29 -7.95 -6.70
C GLU A 196 -14.23 -7.84 -7.90
N GLY A 197 -15.50 -7.48 -7.66
CA GLY A 197 -16.51 -7.27 -8.71
C GLY A 197 -16.13 -6.17 -9.72
N ALA A 198 -15.39 -5.15 -9.27
CA ALA A 198 -14.85 -4.07 -10.11
C ALA A 198 -13.51 -4.42 -10.79
N GLY A 199 -12.97 -5.63 -10.60
CA GLY A 199 -11.81 -6.14 -11.34
C GLY A 199 -10.45 -5.97 -10.66
N ALA A 200 -10.41 -5.71 -9.35
CA ALA A 200 -9.19 -5.82 -8.56
C ALA A 200 -8.60 -7.24 -8.68
N VAL A 201 -7.28 -7.36 -8.72
CA VAL A 201 -6.58 -8.66 -8.81
C VAL A 201 -6.22 -9.24 -7.44
N ALA A 202 -6.23 -8.41 -6.40
CA ALA A 202 -6.11 -8.78 -5.00
C ALA A 202 -6.77 -7.71 -4.13
N VAL A 203 -7.37 -8.11 -3.02
CA VAL A 203 -8.04 -7.21 -2.07
C VAL A 203 -7.63 -7.54 -0.65
N GLY A 204 -7.72 -6.58 0.25
CA GLY A 204 -7.43 -6.85 1.65
C GLY A 204 -7.33 -5.60 2.51
N ILE A 205 -6.43 -5.65 3.48
CA ILE A 205 -6.31 -4.63 4.51
C ILE A 205 -4.86 -4.22 4.71
N ASN A 206 -4.63 -2.94 5.02
CA ASN A 206 -3.32 -2.46 5.44
C ASN A 206 -3.44 -1.38 6.52
N CYS A 207 -2.32 -1.06 7.15
CA CYS A 207 -2.25 -0.08 8.22
C CYS A 207 -3.10 -0.46 9.44
N SER A 208 -3.72 0.51 10.12
CA SER A 208 -4.65 0.38 11.26
C SER A 208 -4.01 -0.23 12.51
N VAL A 209 -4.18 -1.52 12.69
CA VAL A 209 -3.79 -2.27 13.89
C VAL A 209 -2.69 -3.31 13.59
N GLY A 210 -2.27 -4.03 14.61
CA GLY A 210 -1.31 -5.13 14.46
C GLY A 210 -1.95 -6.41 13.90
N PRO A 211 -1.11 -7.35 13.43
CA PRO A 211 -1.59 -8.61 12.83
C PRO A 211 -2.34 -9.51 13.81
N ASP A 212 -2.09 -9.37 15.11
CA ASP A 212 -2.75 -10.09 16.21
C ASP A 212 -4.26 -9.83 16.26
N GLN A 213 -4.73 -8.69 15.77
CA GLN A 213 -6.14 -8.27 15.82
C GLN A 213 -6.90 -8.54 14.51
N LEU A 214 -6.26 -9.00 13.46
CA LEU A 214 -6.82 -9.05 12.10
C LEU A 214 -7.21 -10.44 11.61
N VAL A 215 -7.05 -11.48 12.43
CA VAL A 215 -7.29 -12.88 12.03
C VAL A 215 -8.71 -13.11 11.54
N SER A 216 -9.72 -12.60 12.27
CA SER A 216 -11.12 -12.73 11.87
C SER A 216 -11.44 -11.93 10.60
N VAL A 217 -10.85 -10.74 10.45
CA VAL A 217 -11.06 -9.90 9.27
C VAL A 217 -10.52 -10.57 8.01
N VAL A 218 -9.28 -11.07 8.06
CA VAL A 218 -8.65 -11.79 6.93
C VAL A 218 -9.44 -13.04 6.56
N ARG A 219 -9.85 -13.86 7.54
CA ARG A 219 -10.66 -15.04 7.30
C ARG A 219 -11.98 -14.68 6.63
N ASN A 220 -12.71 -13.71 7.17
CA ASN A 220 -14.00 -13.29 6.64
C ASN A 220 -13.87 -12.75 5.20
N ILE A 221 -12.82 -11.99 4.88
CA ILE A 221 -12.55 -11.59 3.50
C ILE A 221 -12.34 -12.83 2.65
N LYS A 222 -11.46 -13.76 3.07
CA LYS A 222 -11.11 -14.95 2.28
C LYS A 222 -12.29 -15.88 1.99
N GLU A 223 -13.23 -15.96 2.92
CA GLU A 223 -14.46 -16.76 2.74
C GLU A 223 -15.44 -16.15 1.71
N ASN A 224 -15.28 -14.87 1.36
CA ASN A 224 -16.20 -14.14 0.50
C ASN A 224 -15.62 -13.67 -0.85
N VAL A 225 -14.31 -13.89 -1.09
CA VAL A 225 -13.65 -13.54 -2.36
C VAL A 225 -12.87 -14.73 -2.92
N SER A 226 -12.73 -14.77 -4.26
CA SER A 226 -11.97 -15.79 -4.97
C SER A 226 -10.51 -15.39 -5.24
N ILE A 227 -10.23 -14.09 -5.24
CA ILE A 227 -8.90 -13.53 -5.51
C ILE A 227 -8.00 -13.56 -4.27
N PRO A 228 -6.67 -13.34 -4.43
CA PRO A 228 -5.72 -13.24 -3.33
C PRO A 228 -6.12 -12.21 -2.28
N VAL A 229 -5.89 -12.54 -1.00
CA VAL A 229 -6.14 -11.64 0.13
C VAL A 229 -4.83 -11.01 0.59
N ILE A 230 -4.83 -9.69 0.73
CA ILE A 230 -3.69 -8.89 1.16
C ILE A 230 -3.77 -8.62 2.66
N ALA A 231 -2.66 -8.83 3.36
CA ALA A 231 -2.49 -8.39 4.75
C ALA A 231 -1.16 -7.65 4.92
N LYS A 232 -1.22 -6.35 5.18
CA LYS A 232 -0.05 -5.45 5.33
C LYS A 232 -0.22 -4.59 6.61
N PRO A 233 -0.29 -5.21 7.82
CA PRO A 233 -0.60 -4.53 9.08
C PRO A 233 0.55 -3.68 9.61
N ASN A 234 0.28 -2.85 10.62
CA ASN A 234 1.28 -2.14 11.39
C ASN A 234 2.06 -3.10 12.31
N ALA A 235 3.22 -2.65 12.79
CA ALA A 235 4.02 -3.36 13.80
C ALA A 235 3.39 -3.31 15.21
N GLY A 236 2.09 -3.65 15.30
CA GLY A 236 1.26 -3.48 16.49
C GLY A 236 0.52 -2.14 16.53
N MET A 237 -0.22 -1.91 17.61
CA MET A 237 -0.90 -0.63 17.84
C MET A 237 0.12 0.48 18.12
N PRO A 238 0.04 1.63 17.43
CA PRO A 238 0.89 2.76 17.73
C PRO A 238 0.54 3.38 19.08
N THR A 239 1.55 3.70 19.86
CA THR A 239 1.45 4.61 21.02
C THR A 239 2.21 5.89 20.70
N ILE A 240 1.83 6.99 21.30
CA ILE A 240 2.50 8.28 21.10
C ILE A 240 3.41 8.55 22.29
N ASP A 241 4.70 8.79 22.02
CA ASP A 241 5.66 9.18 23.05
C ASP A 241 5.51 10.65 23.47
N ASP A 242 6.25 11.07 24.51
CA ASP A 242 6.25 12.43 25.02
C ASP A 242 6.70 13.49 24.00
N GLN A 243 7.36 13.06 22.91
CA GLN A 243 7.81 13.89 21.80
C GLN A 243 6.82 13.89 20.64
N GLY A 244 5.70 13.16 20.77
CA GLY A 244 4.68 13.01 19.74
C GLY A 244 5.04 11.99 18.66
N ASN A 245 6.05 11.11 18.86
CA ASN A 245 6.38 10.06 17.89
C ASN A 245 5.48 8.85 18.06
N ALA A 246 5.08 8.23 16.97
CA ALA A 246 4.44 6.93 16.99
C ALA A 246 5.50 5.86 17.31
N ILE A 247 5.28 5.12 18.38
CA ILE A 247 6.06 3.96 18.79
C ILE A 247 5.21 2.72 18.57
N TYR A 248 5.80 1.71 17.95
CA TYR A 248 5.16 0.43 17.68
C TYR A 248 5.72 -0.63 18.63
N SER A 249 4.84 -1.40 19.26
CA SER A 249 5.21 -2.28 20.38
C SER A 249 5.66 -3.68 19.96
N MET A 250 5.40 -4.09 18.73
CA MET A 250 5.66 -5.45 18.28
C MET A 250 7.07 -5.56 17.65
N ASP A 251 7.86 -6.53 18.10
CA ASP A 251 9.14 -6.85 17.47
C ASP A 251 8.94 -7.71 16.20
N ALA A 252 10.00 -7.83 15.38
CA ALA A 252 9.94 -8.50 14.09
C ALA A 252 9.58 -10.00 14.20
N LYS A 253 10.01 -10.68 15.27
CA LYS A 253 9.75 -12.10 15.47
C LYS A 253 8.29 -12.34 15.86
N SER A 254 7.78 -11.59 16.83
CA SER A 254 6.37 -11.65 17.24
C SER A 254 5.46 -11.27 16.07
N PHE A 255 5.84 -10.26 15.29
CA PHE A 255 5.12 -9.88 14.08
C PHE A 255 5.03 -11.05 13.08
N ALA A 256 6.15 -11.71 12.78
CA ALA A 256 6.18 -12.84 11.84
C ALA A 256 5.35 -14.03 12.34
N GLU A 257 5.33 -14.31 13.66
CA GLU A 257 4.47 -15.34 14.25
C GLU A 257 2.98 -15.04 14.02
N HIS A 258 2.55 -13.80 14.20
CA HIS A 258 1.17 -13.39 13.92
C HIS A 258 0.87 -13.35 12.42
N MET A 259 1.81 -12.90 11.57
CA MET A 259 1.65 -12.95 10.12
C MET A 259 1.45 -14.37 9.60
N LYS A 260 2.13 -15.36 10.19
CA LYS A 260 1.91 -16.77 9.87
C LYS A 260 0.47 -17.19 10.15
N VAL A 261 -0.11 -16.74 11.26
CA VAL A 261 -1.54 -17.00 11.57
C VAL A 261 -2.44 -16.36 10.51
N LEU A 262 -2.15 -15.12 10.04
CA LEU A 262 -2.92 -14.50 8.97
C LEU A 262 -2.82 -15.29 7.66
N ILE A 263 -1.64 -15.81 7.32
CA ILE A 263 -1.42 -16.66 6.13
C ILE A 263 -2.23 -17.95 6.24
N GLU A 264 -2.21 -18.63 7.39
CA GLU A 264 -2.99 -19.84 7.67
C GLU A 264 -4.52 -19.58 7.60
N ASN A 265 -4.95 -18.32 7.77
CA ASN A 265 -6.34 -17.89 7.64
C ASN A 265 -6.68 -17.26 6.27
N GLY A 266 -5.78 -17.35 5.27
CA GLY A 266 -6.07 -17.08 3.90
C GLY A 266 -5.40 -15.85 3.28
N ALA A 267 -4.56 -15.12 4.03
CA ALA A 267 -3.71 -14.09 3.43
C ALA A 267 -2.66 -14.75 2.52
N SER A 268 -2.53 -14.28 1.29
CA SER A 268 -1.56 -14.81 0.32
C SER A 268 -0.64 -13.73 -0.28
N VAL A 269 -0.92 -12.46 -0.02
CA VAL A 269 -0.07 -11.33 -0.37
C VAL A 269 0.21 -10.57 0.92
N VAL A 270 1.43 -10.62 1.44
CA VAL A 270 1.71 -10.17 2.81
C VAL A 270 2.91 -9.24 2.87
N GLY A 271 2.87 -8.29 3.79
CA GLY A 271 3.94 -7.34 4.03
C GLY A 271 3.74 -6.63 5.36
N GLY A 272 4.29 -5.44 5.49
CA GLY A 272 4.12 -4.62 6.68
C GLY A 272 3.77 -3.18 6.33
N CYS A 273 3.09 -2.48 7.23
CA CYS A 273 2.83 -1.06 7.14
C CYS A 273 3.59 -0.32 8.26
N CYS A 274 3.06 0.73 8.81
CA CYS A 274 3.76 1.60 9.76
C CYS A 274 4.50 0.85 10.88
N GLY A 275 5.72 1.28 11.17
CA GLY A 275 6.60 0.69 12.18
C GLY A 275 7.38 -0.54 11.74
N THR A 276 7.07 -1.15 10.59
CA THR A 276 7.83 -2.30 10.08
C THR A 276 9.11 -1.86 9.36
N THR A 277 10.14 -2.69 9.44
CA THR A 277 11.46 -2.49 8.83
C THR A 277 11.83 -3.70 7.96
N PRO A 278 12.94 -3.66 7.21
CA PRO A 278 13.42 -4.84 6.48
C PRO A 278 13.61 -6.09 7.35
N GLU A 279 13.88 -5.93 8.65
CA GLU A 279 13.97 -7.06 9.57
C GLU A 279 12.63 -7.80 9.72
N PHE A 280 11.51 -7.07 9.78
CA PHE A 280 10.16 -7.66 9.85
C PHE A 280 9.86 -8.53 8.62
N ILE A 281 10.19 -8.02 7.43
CA ILE A 281 10.00 -8.79 6.19
C ILE A 281 10.91 -10.02 6.16
N ARG A 282 12.14 -9.89 6.64
CA ARG A 282 13.08 -11.02 6.74
C ARG A 282 12.58 -12.12 7.68
N GLU A 283 11.98 -11.75 8.82
CA GLU A 283 11.42 -12.74 9.74
C GLU A 283 10.18 -13.43 9.14
N ILE A 284 9.30 -12.70 8.39
CA ILE A 284 8.23 -13.35 7.63
C ILE A 284 8.83 -14.33 6.60
N SER A 285 9.81 -13.90 5.82
CA SER A 285 10.49 -14.74 4.81
C SER A 285 11.04 -16.02 5.43
N ARG A 286 11.77 -15.92 6.55
CA ARG A 286 12.28 -17.07 7.31
C ARG A 286 11.18 -18.00 7.81
N SER A 287 10.05 -17.45 8.28
CA SER A 287 8.92 -18.25 8.76
C SER A 287 8.25 -19.07 7.65
N LEU A 288 8.43 -18.64 6.40
CA LEU A 288 8.00 -19.34 5.19
C LEU A 288 9.05 -20.31 4.63
N GLY A 289 10.22 -20.45 5.28
CA GLY A 289 11.30 -21.32 4.83
C GLY A 289 12.11 -20.77 3.64
N ARG A 290 12.11 -19.47 3.49
CA ARG A 290 12.83 -18.75 2.40
C ARG A 290 14.03 -17.99 2.94
#